data_d7f9137f0c5724a6b6be2c04c3446676
#
_entry.id   d7f9137f0c5724a6b6be2c04c3446676
#
_cell.length_a   1.000
_cell.length_b   1.000
_cell.length_c   1.000
_cell.angle_alpha   90.00
_cell.angle_beta   90.00
_cell.angle_gamma   90.00
#
_symmetry.space_group_name_H-M   'P 1'
#
loop_
_entity.id
_entity.type
_entity.pdbx_description
1 polymer ?
#
loop_
_entity_poly.entity_id
_entity_poly.type
_entity_poly.pdbx_seq_one_letter_code
_entity_poly.pdbx_strand_id
1 'polypeptide(L)'
;MKASALLAKILLLMVFLSMANAGQLYSFQQRVIICMLPLEHADSEQLADVLAPFLSPHGKIAAYSPTNTLIIKDQPSVVRMLIKVIKGRADLSECQNFENVPEGSKKIP
;
A
#
# COMPACT_ATOMS: atom_id res chain seq x y z
N MET A 1 21.38 11.06 51.05
CA MET A 1 19.94 10.94 50.83
C MET A 1 19.43 11.79 49.70
N LYS A 2 20.02 12.96 49.41
CA LYS A 2 19.61 13.78 48.27
C LYS A 2 20.03 13.21 46.92
N ALA A 3 21.04 12.35 46.88
CA ALA A 3 21.54 11.74 45.64
C ALA A 3 20.61 10.68 45.08
N SER A 4 19.84 9.95 45.91
CA SER A 4 18.92 8.92 45.44
C SER A 4 17.65 9.50 44.80
N ALA A 5 17.17 10.66 45.28
CA ALA A 5 16.04 11.34 44.68
C ALA A 5 16.40 11.92 43.29
N LEU A 6 17.63 12.39 43.13
CA LEU A 6 18.13 12.92 41.86
C LEU A 6 18.29 11.80 40.82
N LEU A 7 18.82 10.67 41.25
CA LEU A 7 19.00 9.48 40.42
C LEU A 7 17.63 8.94 39.92
N ALA A 8 16.63 8.93 40.78
CA ALA A 8 15.28 8.49 40.42
C ALA A 8 14.65 9.42 39.37
N LYS A 9 14.87 10.74 39.50
CA LYS A 9 14.40 11.71 38.53
C LYS A 9 15.10 11.58 37.18
N ILE A 10 16.41 11.35 37.19
CA ILE A 10 17.17 11.15 35.95
C ILE A 10 16.74 9.84 35.26
N LEU A 11 16.51 8.77 36.01
CA LEU A 11 16.00 7.51 35.47
C LEU A 11 14.61 7.67 34.87
N LEU A 12 13.74 8.41 35.52
CA LEU A 12 12.40 8.68 35.00
C LEU A 12 12.47 9.49 33.71
N LEU A 13 13.36 10.47 33.63
CA LEU A 13 13.58 11.27 32.43
C LEU A 13 14.12 10.43 31.27
N MET A 14 15.01 9.50 31.53
CA MET A 14 15.57 8.58 30.55
C MET A 14 14.49 7.65 29.97
N VAL A 15 13.60 7.15 30.81
CA VAL A 15 12.49 6.31 30.38
C VAL A 15 11.50 7.11 29.52
N PHE A 16 11.24 8.37 29.89
CA PHE A 16 10.37 9.25 29.09
C PHE A 16 10.96 9.54 27.71
N LEU A 17 12.26 9.78 27.63
CA LEU A 17 12.94 10.03 26.37
C LEU A 17 12.97 8.80 25.45
N SER A 18 13.06 7.60 26.01
CA SER A 18 13.02 6.39 25.20
C SER A 18 11.62 6.09 24.65
N MET A 19 10.58 6.49 25.36
CA MET A 19 9.21 6.32 24.88
C MET A 19 8.84 7.30 23.76
N ALA A 20 9.44 8.49 23.74
CA ALA A 20 9.17 9.49 22.71
C ALA A 20 9.67 9.05 21.33
N ASN A 21 10.68 8.21 21.26
CA ASN A 21 11.25 7.74 20.02
C ASN A 21 10.48 6.57 19.39
N ALA A 22 9.65 5.89 20.17
CA ALA A 22 8.88 4.74 19.66
C ALA A 22 7.84 5.12 18.59
N GLY A 23 7.35 6.35 18.61
CA GLY A 23 6.36 6.81 17.64
C GLY A 23 6.90 7.05 16.24
N GLN A 24 8.21 7.20 16.08
CA GLN A 24 8.82 7.45 14.78
C GLN A 24 9.04 6.19 13.96
N LEU A 25 8.95 5.02 14.56
CA LEU A 25 9.12 3.74 13.88
C LEU A 25 7.90 3.34 13.03
N TYR A 26 6.80 4.06 13.14
CA TYR A 26 5.55 3.74 12.47
C TYR A 26 5.25 4.61 11.26
N SER A 27 6.19 5.37 10.77
CA SER A 27 6.01 6.09 9.53
C SER A 27 6.19 5.12 8.35
N PHE A 28 5.14 4.37 8.07
CA PHE A 28 5.09 3.57 6.86
C PHE A 28 4.91 4.48 5.66
N GLN A 29 5.91 4.54 4.82
CA GLN A 29 5.71 5.04 3.48
C GLN A 29 4.88 4.01 2.73
N GLN A 30 3.63 4.32 2.52
CA GLN A 30 2.75 3.48 1.73
C GLN A 30 3.18 3.55 0.27
N ARG A 31 3.75 2.45 -0.19
CA ARG A 31 4.00 2.29 -1.62
C ARG A 31 2.68 2.04 -2.32
N VAL A 32 2.42 2.81 -3.33
CA VAL A 32 1.27 2.60 -4.20
C VAL A 32 1.80 2.18 -5.56
N ILE A 33 1.24 1.13 -6.09
CA ILE A 33 1.57 0.64 -7.43
C ILE A 33 0.37 0.75 -8.33
N ILE A 34 0.61 0.84 -9.63
CA ILE A 34 -0.43 0.80 -10.65
C ILE A 34 -0.29 -0.51 -11.40
N CYS A 35 -1.37 -1.28 -11.45
CA CYS A 35 -1.43 -2.56 -12.14
C CYS A 35 -2.44 -2.48 -13.26
N MET A 36 -2.01 -2.77 -14.47
CA MET A 36 -2.90 -2.94 -15.61
C MET A 36 -3.08 -4.43 -15.86
N LEU A 37 -4.29 -4.92 -15.67
CA LEU A 37 -4.60 -6.33 -15.76
C LEU A 37 -5.58 -6.56 -16.90
N PRO A 38 -5.13 -7.09 -18.05
CA PRO A 38 -6.03 -7.45 -19.13
C PRO A 38 -6.82 -8.70 -18.76
N LEU A 39 -8.12 -8.68 -19.07
CA LEU A 39 -9.02 -9.78 -18.77
C LEU A 39 -9.43 -10.50 -20.05
N GLU A 40 -9.46 -11.83 -20.00
CA GLU A 40 -9.85 -12.65 -21.14
C GLU A 40 -11.30 -13.14 -21.04
N HIS A 41 -11.74 -13.48 -19.83
CA HIS A 41 -13.03 -14.14 -19.63
C HIS A 41 -14.00 -13.37 -18.76
N ALA A 42 -13.55 -12.34 -18.08
CA ALA A 42 -14.38 -11.53 -17.19
C ALA A 42 -14.55 -10.13 -17.76
N ASP A 43 -15.62 -9.47 -17.39
CA ASP A 43 -15.90 -8.10 -17.76
C ASP A 43 -15.22 -7.13 -16.78
N SER A 44 -14.36 -6.26 -17.29
CA SER A 44 -13.62 -5.32 -16.48
C SER A 44 -14.51 -4.35 -15.70
N GLU A 45 -15.61 -3.90 -16.31
CA GLU A 45 -16.53 -2.97 -15.63
C GLU A 45 -17.20 -3.64 -14.44
N GLN A 46 -17.68 -4.86 -14.61
CA GLN A 46 -18.31 -5.61 -13.52
C GLN A 46 -17.33 -5.92 -12.41
N LEU A 47 -16.11 -6.33 -12.77
CA LEU A 47 -15.08 -6.61 -11.76
C LEU A 47 -14.66 -5.35 -11.02
N ALA A 48 -14.57 -4.21 -11.69
CA ALA A 48 -14.25 -2.96 -11.03
C ALA A 48 -15.27 -2.62 -9.95
N ASP A 49 -16.55 -2.80 -10.24
CA ASP A 49 -17.62 -2.54 -9.27
C ASP A 49 -17.58 -3.51 -8.10
N VAL A 50 -17.34 -4.79 -8.37
CA VAL A 50 -17.30 -5.83 -7.33
C VAL A 50 -16.08 -5.66 -6.43
N LEU A 51 -14.95 -5.28 -6.99
CA LEU A 51 -13.67 -5.21 -6.27
C LEU A 51 -13.42 -3.87 -5.58
N ALA A 52 -14.14 -2.82 -5.96
CA ALA A 52 -13.95 -1.51 -5.37
C ALA A 52 -14.03 -1.48 -3.84
N PRO A 53 -14.97 -2.19 -3.18
CA PRO A 53 -15.03 -2.21 -1.71
C PRO A 53 -13.83 -2.85 -1.03
N PHE A 54 -13.02 -3.64 -1.74
CA PHE A 54 -11.87 -4.34 -1.17
C PHE A 54 -10.58 -3.52 -1.24
N LEU A 55 -10.63 -2.36 -1.86
CA LEU A 55 -9.47 -1.47 -1.94
C LEU A 55 -9.19 -0.81 -0.60
N SER A 56 -7.93 -0.40 -0.40
CA SER A 56 -7.57 0.44 0.73
C SER A 56 -8.23 1.83 0.58
N PRO A 57 -8.25 2.66 1.65
CA PRO A 57 -8.89 3.99 1.58
C PRO A 57 -8.34 4.88 0.47
N HIS A 58 -7.09 4.68 0.08
CA HIS A 58 -6.45 5.46 -0.98
C HIS A 58 -6.38 4.70 -2.31
N GLY A 59 -6.89 3.48 -2.34
CA GLY A 59 -6.90 2.68 -3.55
C GLY A 59 -7.95 3.14 -4.55
N LYS A 60 -7.68 2.89 -5.82
CA LYS A 60 -8.61 3.16 -6.91
C LYS A 60 -8.60 2.04 -7.91
N ILE A 61 -9.75 1.77 -8.49
CA ILE A 61 -9.90 0.79 -9.55
C ILE A 61 -10.75 1.42 -10.66
N ALA A 62 -10.35 1.16 -11.89
CA ALA A 62 -11.08 1.62 -13.07
C ALA A 62 -11.05 0.53 -14.13
N ALA A 63 -12.07 0.53 -14.97
CA ALA A 63 -12.15 -0.36 -16.12
C ALA A 63 -11.90 0.43 -17.40
N TYR A 64 -11.04 -0.12 -18.26
CA TYR A 64 -10.84 0.39 -19.59
C TYR A 64 -11.50 -0.58 -20.57
N SER A 65 -12.72 -0.25 -20.98
CA SER A 65 -13.58 -1.13 -21.76
C SER A 65 -13.00 -1.53 -23.13
N PRO A 66 -12.34 -0.63 -23.88
CA PRO A 66 -11.88 -0.98 -25.22
C PRO A 66 -10.92 -2.16 -25.26
N THR A 67 -10.12 -2.37 -24.24
CA THR A 67 -9.21 -3.51 -24.14
C THR A 67 -9.59 -4.47 -23.02
N ASN A 68 -10.73 -4.27 -22.39
CA ASN A 68 -11.21 -5.07 -21.26
C ASN A 68 -10.13 -5.23 -20.19
N THR A 69 -9.53 -4.09 -19.79
CA THR A 69 -8.41 -4.06 -18.86
C THR A 69 -8.83 -3.40 -17.55
N LEU A 70 -8.48 -4.01 -16.43
CA LEU A 70 -8.59 -3.39 -15.12
C LEU A 70 -7.34 -2.57 -14.82
N ILE A 71 -7.54 -1.36 -14.33
CA ILE A 71 -6.47 -0.50 -13.84
C ILE A 71 -6.65 -0.38 -12.34
N ILE A 72 -5.70 -0.93 -11.59
CA ILE A 72 -5.76 -0.97 -10.12
C ILE A 72 -4.61 -0.16 -9.57
N LYS A 73 -4.92 0.79 -8.70
CA LYS A 73 -3.94 1.60 -8.00
C LYS A 73 -4.12 1.38 -6.51
N ASP A 74 -3.17 0.70 -5.88
CA ASP A 74 -3.23 0.43 -4.44
C ASP A 74 -1.88 -0.07 -3.95
N GLN A 75 -1.82 -0.42 -2.67
CA GLN A 75 -0.65 -1.04 -2.08
C GLN A 75 -0.38 -2.41 -2.71
N PRO A 76 0.90 -2.83 -2.79
CA PRO A 76 1.23 -4.12 -3.40
C PRO A 76 0.49 -5.31 -2.79
N SER A 77 0.27 -5.30 -1.48
CA SER A 77 -0.44 -6.37 -0.79
C SER A 77 -1.90 -6.49 -1.25
N VAL A 78 -2.57 -5.35 -1.44
CA VAL A 78 -3.95 -5.31 -1.91
C VAL A 78 -4.02 -5.75 -3.37
N VAL A 79 -3.11 -5.25 -4.20
CA VAL A 79 -3.05 -5.61 -5.62
C VAL A 79 -2.84 -7.11 -5.78
N ARG A 80 -1.93 -7.72 -5.02
CA ARG A 80 -1.71 -9.17 -5.04
C ARG A 80 -2.96 -9.95 -4.67
N MET A 81 -3.67 -9.49 -3.65
CA MET A 81 -4.91 -10.13 -3.22
C MET A 81 -5.96 -10.09 -4.33
N LEU A 82 -6.11 -8.95 -5.00
CA LEU A 82 -7.06 -8.81 -6.11
C LEU A 82 -6.66 -9.68 -7.30
N ILE A 83 -5.38 -9.74 -7.63
CA ILE A 83 -4.89 -10.60 -8.72
C ILE A 83 -5.17 -12.06 -8.40
N LYS A 84 -4.99 -12.46 -7.13
CA LYS A 84 -5.29 -13.82 -6.70
C LYS A 84 -6.76 -14.17 -6.89
N VAL A 85 -7.65 -13.24 -6.60
CA VAL A 85 -9.09 -13.45 -6.79
C VAL A 85 -9.42 -13.58 -8.29
N ILE A 86 -8.80 -12.77 -9.13
CA ILE A 86 -9.10 -12.70 -10.55
C ILE A 86 -8.43 -13.85 -11.34
N LYS A 87 -7.15 -14.08 -11.06
CA LYS A 87 -6.31 -15.01 -11.84
C LYS A 87 -6.01 -16.32 -11.12
N GLY A 88 -6.32 -16.43 -9.83
CA GLY A 88 -5.99 -17.59 -9.03
C GLY A 88 -4.55 -17.61 -8.51
N ARG A 89 -3.73 -16.63 -8.86
CA ARG A 89 -2.34 -16.54 -8.45
C ARG A 89 -2.03 -15.12 -7.96
N ALA A 90 -1.39 -15.01 -6.81
CA ALA A 90 -0.99 -13.72 -6.25
C ALA A 90 0.37 -13.28 -6.82
N ASP A 91 0.43 -13.03 -8.11
CA ASP A 91 1.67 -12.71 -8.81
C ASP A 91 1.56 -11.35 -9.50
N LEU A 92 2.40 -10.40 -9.11
CA LEU A 92 2.44 -9.08 -9.71
C LEU A 92 2.94 -9.09 -11.15
N SER A 93 3.56 -10.18 -11.60
CA SER A 93 3.98 -10.33 -13.00
C SER A 93 2.80 -10.38 -13.96
N GLU A 94 1.59 -10.66 -13.47
CA GLU A 94 0.38 -10.56 -14.28
C GLU A 94 0.04 -9.13 -14.68
N CYS A 95 0.58 -8.14 -13.97
CA CYS A 95 0.37 -6.75 -14.31
C CYS A 95 1.21 -6.36 -15.53
N GLN A 96 0.54 -5.78 -16.52
CA GLN A 96 1.26 -5.13 -17.61
C GLN A 96 1.59 -3.68 -17.19
N ASN A 97 2.75 -3.21 -17.59
CA ASN A 97 3.22 -1.86 -17.26
C ASN A 97 3.22 -1.60 -15.75
N PHE A 98 3.79 -2.56 -15.01
CA PHE A 98 4.03 -2.38 -13.60
C PHE A 98 5.05 -1.25 -13.42
N GLU A 99 4.57 -0.11 -12.99
CA GLU A 99 5.43 1.00 -12.68
C GLU A 99 5.40 1.23 -11.18
N ASN A 100 6.52 0.97 -10.55
CA ASN A 100 6.75 1.36 -9.18
C ASN A 100 7.06 2.85 -9.20
N VAL A 101 6.02 3.66 -9.03
CA VAL A 101 6.20 5.11 -9.00
C VAL A 101 6.61 5.52 -7.59
N PRO A 102 7.89 5.79 -7.32
CA PRO A 102 8.24 6.45 -6.08
C PRO A 102 7.68 7.85 -6.12
N GLU A 103 7.06 8.23 -5.03
CA GLU A 103 6.52 9.55 -4.87
C GLU A 103 7.58 10.61 -5.22
N GLY A 104 7.30 11.45 -6.20
CA GLY A 104 8.19 12.51 -6.61
C GLY A 104 9.02 12.25 -7.86
N SER A 105 9.00 11.06 -8.44
CA SER A 105 9.67 10.86 -9.70
C SER A 105 8.77 11.28 -10.84
N LYS A 106 9.14 12.37 -11.44
CA LYS A 106 8.58 12.78 -12.72
C LYS A 106 9.26 11.99 -13.81
N LYS A 107 8.68 10.90 -14.21
CA LYS A 107 9.12 10.25 -15.42
C LYS A 107 8.15 10.57 -16.51
N ILE A 108 8.53 11.50 -17.32
CA ILE A 108 7.82 11.80 -18.55
C ILE A 108 8.55 11.03 -19.65
N PRO A 109 7.88 10.19 -20.40
CA PRO A 109 8.47 9.54 -21.57
C PRO A 109 8.82 10.54 -22.65
#